data_75a2a6cb72ace8588c2bc19f9f6cfa21
#
_entry.id   75a2a6cb72ace8588c2bc19f9f6cfa21
#
_cell.length_a   1.000
_cell.length_b   1.000
_cell.length_c   1.000
_cell.angle_alpha   90.00
_cell.angle_beta   90.00
_cell.angle_gamma   90.00
#
_symmetry.space_group_name_H-M   'P 1'
#
loop_
_entity.id
_entity.type
_entity.pdbx_description
1 polymer ?
#
loop_
_entity_poly.entity_id
_entity_poly.type
_entity_poly.pdbx_seq_one_letter_code
_entity_poly.pdbx_strand_id
1 'polypeptide(L)'
;MLFRSHEYMELWRKRFGKRFNEEDLELKKQAKEGKRISKQAKTLRGIKAKIFNKERYKQKAEMKKTVNTFEKSKASDKTKSAVGDEPVPVYLMDQTVTRTADILSNSLKQKRKQRAGKWNVPLPQVRPIAEDEMLRVLKTGKTKRKKWKRLVNKFTFVGEDFTRKPPKLERYVRPVALRIKQANVTHPQLGQTFLCPIISVKKNPNGSTYTGLGVVTKGTIIEVNVSKMGLVTPNGRIVWAKYAQVTNNPENEGCVNSVLLI
;
A
#
# COMPACT_ATOMS: atom_id res chain seq x y z
N MET A 1 10.62 0.26 63.29
CA MET A 1 9.96 0.08 61.99
C MET A 1 9.41 -1.32 61.92
N LEU A 2 8.08 -1.48 61.99
CA LEU A 2 7.42 -2.77 61.84
C LEU A 2 7.52 -3.15 60.34
N PHE A 3 8.32 -4.14 60.02
CA PHE A 3 8.33 -4.75 58.71
C PHE A 3 6.96 -5.44 58.51
N ARG A 4 6.10 -4.85 57.72
CA ARG A 4 4.87 -5.50 57.30
C ARG A 4 5.26 -6.74 56.49
N SER A 5 4.97 -7.93 57.05
CA SER A 5 5.17 -9.18 56.35
C SER A 5 4.32 -9.16 55.08
N HIS A 6 4.88 -9.55 53.93
CA HIS A 6 4.16 -9.66 52.68
C HIS A 6 3.45 -10.99 52.48
N GLU A 7 3.27 -11.76 53.57
CA GLU A 7 2.65 -13.08 53.56
C GLU A 7 1.27 -13.12 52.91
N TYR A 8 0.45 -12.08 53.11
CA TYR A 8 -0.86 -11.99 52.46
C TYR A 8 -0.76 -11.90 50.93
N MET A 9 0.28 -11.29 50.40
CA MET A 9 0.49 -11.20 48.96
C MET A 9 0.95 -12.54 48.38
N GLU A 10 1.72 -13.31 49.13
CA GLU A 10 2.15 -14.65 48.72
C GLU A 10 1.00 -15.63 48.78
N LEU A 11 0.19 -15.57 49.87
CA LEU A 11 -1.03 -16.35 50.00
C LEU A 11 -2.03 -16.03 48.89
N TRP A 12 -2.18 -14.77 48.53
CA TRP A 12 -3.03 -14.36 47.43
C TRP A 12 -2.54 -14.96 46.08
N ARG A 13 -1.24 -14.89 45.82
CA ARG A 13 -0.63 -15.50 44.62
C ARG A 13 -0.85 -17.02 44.59
N LYS A 14 -0.67 -17.70 45.71
CA LYS A 14 -0.91 -19.15 45.81
C LYS A 14 -2.37 -19.52 45.55
N ARG A 15 -3.31 -18.72 46.06
CA ARG A 15 -4.76 -18.99 45.93
C ARG A 15 -5.29 -18.60 44.53
N PHE A 16 -4.88 -17.49 43.97
CA PHE A 16 -5.48 -16.92 42.75
C PHE A 16 -4.56 -16.90 41.54
N GLY A 17 -3.29 -17.26 41.67
CA GLY A 17 -2.31 -17.27 40.57
C GLY A 17 -1.94 -15.88 40.05
N LYS A 18 -2.59 -14.82 40.54
CA LYS A 18 -2.43 -13.42 40.10
C LYS A 18 -1.90 -12.56 41.24
N ARG A 19 -1.29 -11.42 40.87
CA ARG A 19 -0.93 -10.38 41.85
C ARG A 19 -2.19 -9.67 42.35
N PHE A 20 -2.21 -9.27 43.63
CA PHE A 20 -3.34 -8.58 44.24
C PHE A 20 -3.80 -7.33 43.46
N ASN A 21 -2.87 -6.59 42.92
CA ASN A 21 -3.14 -5.36 42.17
C ASN A 21 -2.98 -5.53 40.66
N GLU A 22 -3.08 -6.73 40.12
CA GLU A 22 -2.89 -7.01 38.68
C GLU A 22 -3.97 -6.35 37.83
N GLU A 23 -5.22 -6.41 38.27
CA GLU A 23 -6.35 -5.77 37.59
C GLU A 23 -6.19 -4.24 37.49
N ASP A 24 -5.78 -3.61 38.59
CA ASP A 24 -5.48 -2.17 38.58
C ASP A 24 -4.33 -1.81 37.64
N LEU A 25 -3.31 -2.67 37.57
CA LEU A 25 -2.19 -2.48 36.67
C LEU A 25 -2.61 -2.65 35.21
N GLU A 26 -3.50 -3.59 34.91
CA GLU A 26 -4.06 -3.80 33.58
C GLU A 26 -4.93 -2.62 33.15
N LEU A 27 -5.82 -2.15 34.03
CA LEU A 27 -6.60 -0.93 33.76
C LEU A 27 -5.71 0.29 33.50
N LYS A 28 -4.66 0.46 34.29
CA LYS A 28 -3.67 1.52 34.07
C LYS A 28 -2.89 1.36 32.77
N LYS A 29 -2.60 0.12 32.36
CA LYS A 29 -1.96 -0.15 31.05
C LYS A 29 -2.91 0.18 29.92
N GLN A 30 -4.18 -0.22 29.99
CA GLN A 30 -5.21 0.08 29.01
C GLN A 30 -5.42 1.59 28.86
N ALA A 31 -5.58 2.30 29.97
CA ALA A 31 -5.72 3.76 29.99
C ALA A 31 -4.52 4.48 29.34
N LYS A 32 -3.31 3.91 29.45
CA LYS A 32 -2.07 4.47 28.87
C LYS A 32 -1.79 4.00 27.44
N GLU A 33 -2.58 3.08 26.90
CA GLU A 33 -2.32 2.47 25.59
C GLU A 33 -2.32 3.50 24.46
N GLY A 34 -3.28 4.40 24.43
CA GLY A 34 -3.34 5.48 23.45
C GLY A 34 -2.08 6.35 23.45
N LYS A 35 -1.53 6.64 24.63
CA LYS A 35 -0.29 7.40 24.78
C LYS A 35 0.94 6.61 24.30
N ARG A 36 0.96 5.30 24.56
CA ARG A 36 2.00 4.38 24.08
C ARG A 36 2.01 4.31 22.55
N ILE A 37 0.84 4.14 21.96
CA ILE A 37 0.67 4.10 20.50
C ILE A 37 1.13 5.43 19.86
N SER A 38 0.74 6.56 20.44
CA SER A 38 1.18 7.88 19.97
C SER A 38 2.70 8.04 20.04
N LYS A 39 3.32 7.55 21.12
CA LYS A 39 4.79 7.57 21.26
C LYS A 39 5.45 6.67 20.20
N GLN A 40 4.94 5.46 19.99
CA GLN A 40 5.44 4.56 18.95
C GLN A 40 5.34 5.19 17.55
N ALA A 41 4.21 5.81 17.22
CA ALA A 41 4.01 6.49 15.95
C ALA A 41 5.05 7.60 15.69
N LYS A 42 5.56 8.24 16.75
CA LYS A 42 6.57 9.30 16.65
C LYS A 42 8.01 8.78 16.61
N THR A 43 8.27 7.64 17.24
CA THR A 43 9.63 7.10 17.41
C THR A 43 10.03 6.09 16.34
N LEU A 44 9.08 5.33 15.80
CA LEU A 44 9.36 4.33 14.77
C LEU A 44 9.89 4.96 13.48
N ARG A 45 10.86 4.29 12.84
CA ARG A 45 11.50 4.72 11.60
C ARG A 45 11.62 3.54 10.62
N GLY A 46 11.75 3.85 9.33
CA GLY A 46 11.98 2.87 8.29
C GLY A 46 10.84 1.87 8.11
N ILE A 47 11.17 0.60 7.91
CA ILE A 47 10.23 -0.49 7.66
C ILE A 47 9.27 -0.69 8.84
N LYS A 48 9.76 -0.59 10.07
CA LYS A 48 8.92 -0.72 11.28
C LYS A 48 7.81 0.31 11.33
N ALA A 49 8.07 1.55 10.92
CA ALA A 49 7.06 2.60 10.83
C ALA A 49 6.02 2.29 9.73
N LYS A 50 6.46 1.74 8.60
CA LYS A 50 5.57 1.36 7.48
C LYS A 50 4.62 0.24 7.90
N ILE A 51 5.13 -0.80 8.55
CA ILE A 51 4.34 -1.92 9.07
C ILE A 51 3.32 -1.42 10.10
N PHE A 52 3.76 -0.65 11.07
CA PHE A 52 2.90 -0.07 12.11
C PHE A 52 1.75 0.77 11.52
N ASN A 53 2.03 1.61 10.53
CA ASN A 53 0.99 2.40 9.86
C ASN A 53 0.03 1.53 9.04
N LYS A 54 0.53 0.49 8.37
CA LYS A 54 -0.29 -0.47 7.59
C LYS A 54 -1.26 -1.22 8.52
N GLU A 55 -0.77 -1.71 9.65
CA GLU A 55 -1.58 -2.39 10.66
C GLU A 55 -2.66 -1.48 11.26
N ARG A 56 -2.30 -0.28 11.65
CA ARG A 56 -3.28 0.71 12.15
C ARG A 56 -4.34 1.06 11.12
N TYR A 57 -3.95 1.20 9.87
CA TYR A 57 -4.91 1.45 8.80
C TYR A 57 -5.86 0.27 8.61
N LYS A 58 -5.34 -0.97 8.64
CA LYS A 58 -6.13 -2.19 8.57
C LYS A 58 -7.15 -2.26 9.70
N GLN A 59 -6.72 -2.05 10.94
CA GLN A 59 -7.60 -2.03 12.11
C GLN A 59 -8.72 -1.00 11.98
N LYS A 60 -8.39 0.24 11.57
CA LYS A 60 -9.40 1.28 11.34
C LYS A 60 -10.39 0.92 10.23
N ALA A 61 -9.90 0.28 9.16
CA ALA A 61 -10.75 -0.15 8.06
C ALA A 61 -11.70 -1.29 8.50
N GLU A 62 -11.21 -2.21 9.31
CA GLU A 62 -12.01 -3.29 9.90
C GLU A 62 -13.08 -2.75 10.86
N MET A 63 -12.70 -1.87 11.79
CA MET A 63 -13.66 -1.21 12.69
C MET A 63 -14.73 -0.45 11.91
N LYS A 64 -14.35 0.24 10.84
CA LYS A 64 -15.32 0.94 10.00
C LYS A 64 -16.27 0.00 9.26
N LYS A 65 -15.77 -1.17 8.85
CA LYS A 65 -16.61 -2.22 8.25
C LYS A 65 -17.59 -2.80 9.27
N THR A 66 -17.12 -3.11 10.48
CA THR A 66 -17.99 -3.68 11.53
C THR A 66 -19.09 -2.70 11.95
N VAL A 67 -18.76 -1.41 12.13
CA VAL A 67 -19.76 -0.38 12.40
C VAL A 67 -20.78 -0.28 11.26
N ASN A 68 -20.33 -0.21 10.02
CA ASN A 68 -21.24 -0.12 8.86
C ASN A 68 -22.11 -1.37 8.70
N THR A 69 -21.60 -2.57 8.99
CA THR A 69 -22.40 -3.80 8.96
C THR A 69 -23.45 -3.81 10.06
N PHE A 70 -23.08 -3.35 11.25
CA PHE A 70 -23.98 -3.26 12.39
C PHE A 70 -25.09 -2.22 12.18
N GLU A 71 -24.76 -1.05 11.65
CA GLU A 71 -25.75 -0.02 11.29
C GLU A 71 -26.71 -0.52 10.20
N LYS A 72 -26.22 -1.25 9.21
CA LYS A 72 -27.05 -1.85 8.16
C LYS A 72 -27.95 -2.96 8.69
N SER A 73 -27.47 -3.80 9.62
CA SER A 73 -28.32 -4.83 10.24
C SER A 73 -29.44 -4.20 11.05
N LYS A 74 -29.14 -3.18 11.87
CA LYS A 74 -30.16 -2.42 12.60
C LYS A 74 -31.21 -1.75 11.70
N ALA A 75 -30.77 -1.19 10.57
CA ALA A 75 -31.69 -0.59 9.60
C ALA A 75 -32.58 -1.64 8.94
N SER A 76 -32.02 -2.85 8.66
CA SER A 76 -32.79 -3.94 8.07
C SER A 76 -33.83 -4.55 9.05
N ASP A 77 -33.53 -4.56 10.33
CA ASP A 77 -34.45 -5.08 11.33
C ASP A 77 -35.60 -4.09 11.60
N LYS A 78 -35.34 -2.78 11.52
CA LYS A 78 -36.39 -1.75 11.56
C LYS A 78 -37.36 -1.84 10.37
N THR A 79 -36.83 -2.15 9.18
CA THR A 79 -37.68 -2.32 7.99
C THR A 79 -38.45 -3.64 7.98
N LYS A 80 -37.90 -4.70 8.59
CA LYS A 80 -38.58 -5.97 8.75
C LYS A 80 -39.73 -5.91 9.79
N SER A 81 -39.57 -5.13 10.84
CA SER A 81 -40.61 -4.91 11.84
C SER A 81 -41.72 -3.99 11.39
N ALA A 82 -41.51 -3.23 10.29
CA ALA A 82 -42.54 -2.36 9.70
C ALA A 82 -43.42 -3.05 8.65
N VAL A 83 -43.00 -4.22 8.18
CA VAL A 83 -43.79 -5.03 7.24
C VAL A 83 -44.44 -6.14 8.07
N GLY A 84 -45.68 -5.90 8.53
CA GLY A 84 -46.52 -6.96 9.13
C GLY A 84 -46.70 -8.11 8.15
N ASP A 85 -47.12 -9.28 8.65
CA ASP A 85 -47.41 -10.49 7.86
C ASP A 85 -48.63 -10.33 6.91
N GLU A 86 -49.06 -9.10 6.62
CA GLU A 86 -50.11 -8.83 5.67
C GLU A 86 -49.60 -8.91 4.20
N PRO A 87 -50.43 -9.42 3.27
CA PRO A 87 -50.05 -9.52 1.87
C PRO A 87 -49.83 -8.13 1.28
N VAL A 88 -48.57 -7.83 0.98
CA VAL A 88 -48.12 -6.53 0.46
C VAL A 88 -48.25 -6.54 -1.05
N PRO A 89 -48.82 -5.48 -1.69
CA PRO A 89 -48.92 -5.35 -3.14
C PRO A 89 -47.51 -5.43 -3.78
N VAL A 90 -47.44 -6.02 -5.01
CA VAL A 90 -46.18 -6.30 -5.71
C VAL A 90 -45.32 -5.05 -5.90
N TYR A 91 -45.90 -3.87 -6.09
CA TYR A 91 -45.18 -2.61 -6.26
C TYR A 91 -44.53 -2.11 -4.96
N LEU A 92 -44.95 -2.59 -3.77
CA LEU A 92 -44.32 -2.31 -2.50
C LEU A 92 -43.21 -3.34 -2.16
N MET A 93 -43.23 -4.53 -2.80
CA MET A 93 -42.15 -5.52 -2.65
C MET A 93 -40.83 -5.01 -3.18
N ASP A 94 -40.82 -4.15 -4.19
CA ASP A 94 -39.60 -3.54 -4.70
C ASP A 94 -38.87 -2.66 -3.67
N GLN A 95 -39.59 -2.13 -2.68
CA GLN A 95 -38.96 -1.41 -1.58
C GLN A 95 -38.19 -2.33 -0.60
N THR A 96 -38.59 -3.60 -0.51
CA THR A 96 -37.89 -4.59 0.31
C THR A 96 -36.66 -5.17 -0.41
N VAL A 97 -36.59 -5.04 -1.74
CA VAL A 97 -35.43 -5.42 -2.57
C VAL A 97 -34.35 -4.33 -2.62
N THR A 98 -34.42 -3.33 -1.75
CA THR A 98 -33.40 -2.25 -1.63
C THR A 98 -31.97 -2.77 -1.47
N ARG A 99 -31.78 -4.00 -1.01
CA ARG A 99 -30.46 -4.62 -0.89
C ARG A 99 -29.74 -4.83 -2.22
N THR A 100 -30.47 -5.23 -3.28
CA THR A 100 -29.85 -5.43 -4.61
C THR A 100 -29.50 -4.10 -5.25
N ALA A 101 -30.40 -3.11 -5.16
CA ALA A 101 -30.14 -1.76 -5.64
C ALA A 101 -29.00 -1.08 -4.87
N ASP A 102 -28.93 -1.26 -3.55
CA ASP A 102 -27.83 -0.74 -2.71
C ASP A 102 -26.49 -1.44 -3.02
N ILE A 103 -26.51 -2.75 -3.23
CA ILE A 103 -25.31 -3.51 -3.63
C ILE A 103 -24.83 -3.04 -5.00
N LEU A 104 -25.71 -2.89 -5.98
CA LEU A 104 -25.39 -2.37 -7.30
C LEU A 104 -24.89 -0.91 -7.23
N SER A 105 -25.55 -0.05 -6.46
CA SER A 105 -25.13 1.33 -6.24
C SER A 105 -23.75 1.39 -5.57
N ASN A 106 -23.51 0.57 -4.55
CA ASN A 106 -22.21 0.49 -3.89
C ASN A 106 -21.13 -0.07 -4.81
N SER A 107 -21.43 -1.08 -5.62
CA SER A 107 -20.54 -1.63 -6.65
C SER A 107 -20.17 -0.57 -7.70
N LEU A 108 -21.15 0.19 -8.19
CA LEU A 108 -20.92 1.30 -9.12
C LEU A 108 -20.10 2.42 -8.48
N LYS A 109 -20.38 2.78 -7.22
CA LYS A 109 -19.59 3.76 -6.46
C LYS A 109 -18.15 3.29 -6.27
N GLN A 110 -17.95 2.01 -5.96
CA GLN A 110 -16.61 1.43 -5.83
C GLN A 110 -15.88 1.42 -7.17
N LYS A 111 -16.52 1.03 -8.27
CA LYS A 111 -15.94 1.08 -9.62
C LYS A 111 -15.57 2.52 -10.02
N ARG A 112 -16.43 3.50 -9.73
CA ARG A 112 -16.14 4.92 -9.97
C ARG A 112 -14.99 5.41 -9.12
N LYS A 113 -14.92 5.03 -7.84
CA LYS A 113 -13.84 5.37 -6.93
C LYS A 113 -12.51 4.73 -7.34
N GLN A 114 -12.54 3.50 -7.82
CA GLN A 114 -11.36 2.83 -8.36
C GLN A 114 -10.86 3.50 -9.64
N ARG A 115 -11.77 3.91 -10.55
CA ARG A 115 -11.41 4.66 -11.77
C ARG A 115 -10.88 6.06 -11.46
N ALA A 116 -11.48 6.75 -10.49
CA ALA A 116 -11.02 8.05 -10.01
C ALA A 116 -9.83 7.95 -9.03
N GLY A 117 -9.42 6.75 -8.65
CA GLY A 117 -8.33 6.51 -7.71
C GLY A 117 -6.97 6.92 -8.26
N LYS A 118 -6.04 7.16 -7.35
CA LYS A 118 -4.65 7.54 -7.67
C LYS A 118 -3.90 6.55 -8.58
N TRP A 119 -4.43 5.34 -8.73
CA TRP A 119 -3.84 4.25 -9.52
C TRP A 119 -3.96 4.45 -11.03
N ASN A 120 -4.98 5.19 -11.47
CA ASN A 120 -5.26 5.46 -12.88
C ASN A 120 -4.89 6.88 -13.31
N VAL A 121 -4.21 7.62 -12.45
CA VAL A 121 -3.66 8.92 -12.83
C VAL A 121 -2.50 8.67 -13.79
N PRO A 122 -2.53 9.19 -15.02
CA PRO A 122 -1.43 9.03 -15.95
C PRO A 122 -0.17 9.66 -15.36
N LEU A 123 0.99 9.06 -15.65
CA LEU A 123 2.27 9.65 -15.28
C LEU A 123 2.39 11.00 -15.95
N PRO A 124 2.89 12.04 -15.25
CA PRO A 124 3.09 13.33 -15.85
C PRO A 124 4.11 13.21 -17.00
N GLN A 125 3.81 13.83 -18.12
CA GLN A 125 4.80 13.99 -19.18
C GLN A 125 5.88 14.94 -18.67
N VAL A 126 7.10 14.48 -18.72
CA VAL A 126 8.28 15.29 -18.37
C VAL A 126 9.11 15.52 -19.61
N ARG A 127 9.67 16.72 -19.70
CA ARG A 127 10.64 17.05 -20.75
C ARG A 127 11.78 16.01 -20.74
N PRO A 128 12.26 15.53 -21.90
CA PRO A 128 13.47 14.72 -21.97
C PRO A 128 14.62 15.45 -21.29
N ILE A 129 15.29 14.77 -20.39
CA ILE A 129 16.35 15.36 -19.57
C ILE A 129 17.67 14.72 -19.95
N ALA A 130 18.69 15.54 -20.22
CA ALA A 130 20.05 15.07 -20.42
C ALA A 130 20.58 14.37 -19.19
N GLU A 131 21.57 13.49 -19.36
CA GLU A 131 22.13 12.73 -18.25
C GLU A 131 22.72 13.63 -17.16
N ASP A 132 23.35 14.72 -17.55
CA ASP A 132 23.95 15.70 -16.64
C ASP A 132 22.92 16.39 -15.74
N GLU A 133 21.71 16.61 -16.25
CA GLU A 133 20.60 17.19 -15.49
C GLU A 133 19.89 16.17 -14.61
N MET A 134 20.03 14.86 -14.86
CA MET A 134 19.28 13.82 -14.17
C MET A 134 19.54 13.80 -12.67
N LEU A 135 20.78 14.03 -12.26
CA LEU A 135 21.21 14.01 -10.87
C LEU A 135 21.40 15.42 -10.30
N ARG A 136 20.49 16.32 -10.62
CA ARG A 136 20.57 17.71 -10.18
C ARG A 136 20.62 17.82 -8.66
N VAL A 137 21.55 18.64 -8.16
CA VAL A 137 21.68 18.94 -6.74
C VAL A 137 20.56 19.87 -6.29
N LEU A 138 19.77 19.41 -5.31
CA LEU A 138 18.70 20.19 -4.70
C LEU A 138 19.14 20.91 -3.44
N LYS A 139 18.65 22.13 -3.30
CA LYS A 139 18.63 22.83 -2.01
C LYS A 139 17.53 22.22 -1.14
N THR A 140 17.91 21.57 -0.06
CA THR A 140 16.99 20.90 0.85
C THR A 140 17.01 21.50 2.26
N GLY A 141 16.08 21.08 3.10
CA GLY A 141 15.87 21.58 4.45
C GLY A 141 14.82 22.68 4.51
N LYS A 142 14.39 23.05 5.71
CA LYS A 142 13.34 24.07 5.94
C LYS A 142 13.70 25.43 5.35
N THR A 143 14.98 25.79 5.40
CA THR A 143 15.53 27.04 4.84
C THR A 143 16.08 26.91 3.44
N LYS A 144 15.99 25.71 2.81
CA LYS A 144 16.55 25.39 1.49
C LYS A 144 18.03 25.73 1.33
N ARG A 145 18.81 25.75 2.42
CA ARG A 145 20.25 26.08 2.43
C ARG A 145 21.16 24.87 2.24
N LYS A 146 20.67 23.65 2.56
CA LYS A 146 21.47 22.41 2.42
C LYS A 146 21.46 21.91 0.98
N LYS A 147 22.62 21.69 0.38
CA LYS A 147 22.78 21.36 -1.06
C LYS A 147 23.31 19.92 -1.30
N TRP A 148 23.22 19.03 -0.34
CA TRP A 148 23.85 17.71 -0.44
C TRP A 148 22.92 16.57 -0.90
N LYS A 149 21.74 16.90 -1.38
CA LYS A 149 20.81 15.94 -1.97
C LYS A 149 20.71 16.14 -3.48
N ARG A 150 20.61 15.02 -4.18
CA ARG A 150 20.39 15.00 -5.63
C ARG A 150 18.96 14.56 -5.92
N LEU A 151 18.32 15.22 -6.85
CA LEU A 151 16.98 14.87 -7.33
C LEU A 151 17.11 13.99 -8.56
N VAL A 152 16.47 12.83 -8.54
CA VAL A 152 16.33 11.97 -9.71
C VAL A 152 15.10 12.42 -10.50
N ASN A 153 15.35 13.06 -11.65
CA ASN A 153 14.29 13.65 -12.48
C ASN A 153 13.71 12.67 -13.52
N LYS A 154 14.18 11.43 -13.55
CA LYS A 154 13.68 10.37 -14.43
C LYS A 154 12.70 9.46 -13.71
N PHE A 155 11.91 8.72 -14.48
CA PHE A 155 11.03 7.71 -13.88
C PHE A 155 11.83 6.64 -13.18
N THR A 156 11.39 6.30 -11.97
CA THR A 156 12.06 5.31 -11.13
C THR A 156 11.07 4.26 -10.63
N PHE A 157 11.54 3.04 -10.53
CA PHE A 157 10.84 1.99 -9.81
C PHE A 157 11.32 1.93 -8.38
N VAL A 158 10.39 1.80 -7.46
CA VAL A 158 10.65 1.67 -6.02
C VAL A 158 9.86 0.48 -5.50
N GLY A 159 10.56 -0.49 -4.93
CA GLY A 159 9.95 -1.69 -4.36
C GLY A 159 8.96 -1.38 -3.22
N GLU A 160 8.15 -2.36 -2.87
CA GLU A 160 7.18 -2.22 -1.78
C GLU A 160 7.83 -1.97 -0.42
N ASP A 161 9.00 -2.53 -0.20
CA ASP A 161 9.77 -2.36 1.05
C ASP A 161 10.53 -1.05 1.14
N PHE A 162 10.42 -0.23 0.11
CA PHE A 162 11.11 1.05 0.10
C PHE A 162 10.60 1.97 1.21
N THR A 163 11.54 2.42 2.02
CA THR A 163 11.34 3.48 3.02
C THR A 163 12.37 4.57 2.81
N ARG A 164 11.96 5.82 2.97
CA ARG A 164 12.90 6.93 2.90
C ARG A 164 13.89 6.85 4.06
N LYS A 165 15.17 7.00 3.77
CA LYS A 165 16.20 7.17 4.81
C LYS A 165 15.95 8.47 5.58
N PRO A 166 16.46 8.57 6.83
CA PRO A 166 16.44 9.84 7.54
C PRO A 166 17.07 10.96 6.69
N PRO A 167 16.56 12.21 6.79
CA PRO A 167 17.00 13.30 5.92
C PRO A 167 18.51 13.52 5.83
N LYS A 168 19.26 13.18 6.88
CA LYS A 168 20.73 13.30 6.89
C LYS A 168 21.45 12.24 6.04
N LEU A 169 20.84 11.07 5.85
CA LEU A 169 21.45 9.92 5.18
C LEU A 169 20.94 9.71 3.75
N GLU A 170 19.88 10.42 3.34
CA GLU A 170 19.31 10.29 2.01
C GLU A 170 20.07 11.17 1.02
N ARG A 171 20.85 10.55 0.10
CA ARG A 171 21.61 11.25 -0.94
C ARG A 171 20.75 11.55 -2.17
N TYR A 172 19.90 10.61 -2.57
CA TYR A 172 19.08 10.69 -3.76
C TYR A 172 17.61 10.77 -3.37
N VAL A 173 16.90 11.75 -3.92
CA VAL A 173 15.46 11.91 -3.73
C VAL A 173 14.77 11.43 -5.01
N ARG A 174 13.90 10.45 -4.87
CA ARG A 174 13.06 9.92 -5.95
C ARG A 174 11.64 10.44 -5.77
N PRO A 175 11.19 11.42 -6.56
CA PRO A 175 9.85 12.03 -6.41
C PRO A 175 8.75 10.99 -6.54
N VAL A 176 7.71 11.09 -5.71
CA VAL A 176 6.57 10.17 -5.74
C VAL A 176 5.83 10.23 -7.07
N ALA A 177 5.73 11.42 -7.67
CA ALA A 177 5.07 11.64 -8.94
C ALA A 177 5.77 10.92 -10.13
N LEU A 178 7.07 10.63 -10.00
CA LEU A 178 7.86 9.95 -11.03
C LEU A 178 8.10 8.45 -10.71
N ARG A 179 7.38 7.90 -9.76
CA ARG A 179 7.49 6.48 -9.40
C ARG A 179 6.52 5.66 -10.22
N ILE A 180 7.04 4.69 -10.94
CA ILE A 180 6.27 3.73 -11.72
C ILE A 180 6.15 2.40 -10.99
N LYS A 181 5.04 1.70 -11.21
CA LYS A 181 4.77 0.39 -10.60
C LYS A 181 4.40 -0.67 -11.62
N GLN A 182 4.00 -0.26 -12.81
CA GLN A 182 3.48 -1.12 -13.85
C GLN A 182 4.12 -0.80 -15.18
N ALA A 183 4.24 -1.81 -16.04
CA ALA A 183 4.72 -1.68 -17.41
C ALA A 183 3.77 -2.42 -18.36
N ASN A 184 3.61 -1.90 -19.56
CA ASN A 184 2.97 -2.59 -20.66
C ASN A 184 4.00 -3.57 -21.23
N VAL A 185 3.74 -4.85 -21.13
CA VAL A 185 4.64 -5.91 -21.57
C VAL A 185 4.03 -6.62 -22.77
N THR A 186 4.70 -6.57 -23.90
CA THR A 186 4.28 -7.25 -25.12
C THR A 186 4.97 -8.59 -25.21
N HIS A 187 4.20 -9.64 -25.43
CA HIS A 187 4.72 -10.97 -25.71
C HIS A 187 5.05 -11.05 -27.19
N PRO A 188 6.32 -11.26 -27.60
CA PRO A 188 6.71 -11.14 -29.00
C PRO A 188 6.08 -12.19 -29.91
N GLN A 189 5.88 -13.42 -29.42
CA GLN A 189 5.27 -14.49 -30.22
C GLN A 189 3.74 -14.37 -30.30
N LEU A 190 3.09 -13.94 -29.21
CA LEU A 190 1.62 -13.81 -29.17
C LEU A 190 1.12 -12.48 -29.73
N GLY A 191 2.00 -11.49 -29.88
CA GLY A 191 1.63 -10.14 -30.31
C GLY A 191 0.69 -9.38 -29.38
N GLN A 192 0.46 -9.91 -28.17
CA GLN A 192 -0.46 -9.31 -27.18
C GLN A 192 0.31 -8.54 -26.12
N THR A 193 -0.29 -7.44 -25.65
CA THR A 193 0.28 -6.57 -24.62
C THR A 193 -0.54 -6.65 -23.33
N PHE A 194 0.16 -6.88 -22.24
CA PHE A 194 -0.42 -7.00 -20.90
C PHE A 194 0.14 -5.92 -19.97
N LEU A 195 -0.71 -5.39 -19.10
CA LEU A 195 -0.26 -4.49 -18.04
C LEU A 195 0.22 -5.32 -16.84
N CYS A 196 1.54 -5.39 -16.67
CA CYS A 196 2.20 -6.21 -15.66
C CYS A 196 2.83 -5.35 -14.56
N PRO A 197 2.74 -5.77 -13.29
CA PRO A 197 3.46 -5.14 -12.20
C PRO A 197 4.97 -5.36 -12.36
N ILE A 198 5.76 -4.31 -12.11
CA ILE A 198 7.21 -4.40 -12.07
C ILE A 198 7.63 -4.93 -10.70
N ILE A 199 8.51 -5.91 -10.65
CA ILE A 199 9.08 -6.50 -9.44
C ILE A 199 10.40 -5.82 -9.11
N SER A 200 11.29 -5.70 -10.08
CA SER A 200 12.61 -5.11 -9.89
C SER A 200 13.19 -4.54 -11.19
N VAL A 201 14.20 -3.68 -11.05
CA VAL A 201 15.06 -3.24 -12.16
C VAL A 201 16.38 -3.99 -12.05
N LYS A 202 16.72 -4.77 -13.08
CA LYS A 202 17.91 -5.63 -13.07
C LYS A 202 19.13 -4.93 -13.66
N LYS A 203 18.97 -4.27 -14.81
CA LYS A 203 20.08 -3.62 -15.48
C LYS A 203 19.60 -2.39 -16.25
N ASN A 204 20.30 -1.30 -16.06
CA ASN A 204 20.13 -0.11 -16.87
C ASN A 204 21.38 0.09 -17.74
N PRO A 205 21.25 0.35 -19.06
CA PRO A 205 22.39 0.54 -19.96
C PRO A 205 23.26 1.73 -19.56
N ASN A 206 22.70 2.74 -18.90
CA ASN A 206 23.39 3.97 -18.52
C ASN A 206 24.28 3.84 -17.29
N GLY A 207 24.33 2.69 -16.63
CA GLY A 207 25.27 2.41 -15.55
C GLY A 207 24.66 1.85 -14.28
N SER A 208 25.56 1.47 -13.37
CA SER A 208 25.20 0.81 -12.08
C SER A 208 24.44 1.73 -11.13
N THR A 209 24.76 3.02 -11.11
CA THR A 209 24.06 4.01 -10.28
C THR A 209 22.58 4.11 -10.66
N TYR A 210 22.30 4.10 -11.97
CA TYR A 210 20.92 4.12 -12.49
C TYR A 210 20.17 2.85 -12.10
N THR A 211 20.83 1.71 -12.21
CA THR A 211 20.26 0.41 -11.78
C THR A 211 19.94 0.42 -10.29
N GLY A 212 20.89 0.86 -9.45
CA GLY A 212 20.70 0.92 -8.00
C GLY A 212 19.60 1.90 -7.55
N LEU A 213 19.34 2.95 -8.34
CA LEU A 213 18.24 3.89 -8.11
C LEU A 213 16.91 3.41 -8.70
N GLY A 214 16.90 2.33 -9.46
CA GLY A 214 15.71 1.84 -10.13
C GLY A 214 15.22 2.73 -11.27
N VAL A 215 16.13 3.48 -11.90
CA VAL A 215 15.78 4.36 -13.03
C VAL A 215 15.41 3.53 -14.26
N VAL A 216 14.32 3.89 -14.90
CA VAL A 216 13.80 3.22 -16.09
C VAL A 216 13.95 4.13 -17.29
N THR A 217 14.80 3.69 -18.22
CA THR A 217 15.07 4.35 -19.50
C THR A 217 14.95 3.33 -20.63
N LYS A 218 15.00 3.77 -21.87
CA LYS A 218 15.04 2.87 -23.02
C LYS A 218 16.19 1.86 -22.89
N GLY A 219 15.93 0.59 -23.13
CA GLY A 219 16.92 -0.48 -23.02
C GLY A 219 17.08 -1.05 -21.61
N THR A 220 16.41 -0.51 -20.60
CA THR A 220 16.45 -1.06 -19.22
C THR A 220 15.82 -2.43 -19.17
N ILE A 221 16.47 -3.37 -18.51
CA ILE A 221 15.94 -4.71 -18.24
C ILE A 221 15.23 -4.67 -16.88
N ILE A 222 13.95 -4.96 -16.91
CA ILE A 222 13.07 -5.00 -15.75
C ILE A 222 12.57 -6.43 -15.52
N GLU A 223 12.33 -6.78 -14.29
CA GLU A 223 11.64 -8.01 -13.90
C GLU A 223 10.17 -7.70 -13.67
N VAL A 224 9.29 -8.41 -14.33
CA VAL A 224 7.85 -8.19 -14.30
C VAL A 224 7.10 -9.44 -13.88
N ASN A 225 5.97 -9.24 -13.22
CA ASN A 225 5.08 -10.33 -12.84
C ASN A 225 4.21 -10.70 -14.06
N VAL A 226 4.45 -11.89 -14.60
CA VAL A 226 3.76 -12.42 -15.78
C VAL A 226 2.63 -13.38 -15.46
N SER A 227 2.20 -13.48 -14.22
CA SER A 227 1.12 -14.38 -13.79
C SER A 227 -0.16 -14.21 -14.60
N LYS A 228 -0.46 -12.98 -15.05
CA LYS A 228 -1.62 -12.67 -15.89
C LYS A 228 -1.53 -13.24 -17.30
N MET A 229 -0.34 -13.56 -17.77
CA MET A 229 -0.12 -14.13 -19.11
C MET A 229 -0.35 -15.64 -19.15
N GLY A 230 -0.40 -16.31 -17.98
CA GLY A 230 -0.61 -17.76 -17.92
C GLY A 230 0.51 -18.58 -18.54
N LEU A 231 1.75 -18.11 -18.49
CA LEU A 231 2.89 -18.81 -19.09
C LEU A 231 3.24 -20.05 -18.27
N VAL A 232 3.38 -21.17 -18.96
CA VAL A 232 3.74 -22.47 -18.36
C VAL A 232 5.05 -22.96 -18.98
N THR A 233 5.94 -23.47 -18.13
CA THR A 233 7.17 -24.15 -18.61
C THR A 233 6.83 -25.52 -19.21
N PRO A 234 7.72 -26.09 -20.04
CA PRO A 234 7.54 -27.47 -20.54
C PRO A 234 7.31 -28.52 -19.44
N ASN A 235 7.80 -28.25 -18.24
CA ASN A 235 7.63 -29.12 -17.07
C ASN A 235 6.30 -28.86 -16.30
N GLY A 236 5.36 -28.15 -16.87
CA GLY A 236 4.04 -27.87 -16.27
C GLY A 236 4.04 -26.84 -15.12
N ARG A 237 5.15 -26.16 -14.85
CA ARG A 237 5.22 -25.15 -13.79
C ARG A 237 4.80 -23.77 -14.29
N ILE A 238 3.99 -23.07 -13.52
CA ILE A 238 3.56 -21.70 -13.83
C ILE A 238 4.72 -20.74 -13.62
N VAL A 239 4.92 -19.85 -14.59
CA VAL A 239 5.94 -18.78 -14.53
C VAL A 239 5.32 -17.55 -13.89
N TRP A 240 5.88 -17.09 -12.77
CA TRP A 240 5.42 -15.92 -12.05
C TRP A 240 6.14 -14.64 -12.44
N ALA A 241 7.42 -14.74 -12.77
CA ALA A 241 8.26 -13.59 -13.10
C ALA A 241 9.14 -13.90 -14.31
N LYS A 242 9.28 -12.91 -15.19
CA LYS A 242 10.20 -12.93 -16.33
C LYS A 242 10.84 -11.55 -16.53
N TYR A 243 11.89 -11.52 -17.34
CA TYR A 243 12.54 -10.28 -17.74
C TYR A 243 11.87 -9.68 -18.97
N ALA A 244 11.81 -8.36 -18.98
CA ALA A 244 11.35 -7.58 -20.11
C ALA A 244 12.29 -6.39 -20.35
N GLN A 245 12.49 -6.05 -21.60
CA GLN A 245 13.31 -4.91 -21.99
C GLN A 245 12.44 -3.73 -22.38
N VAL A 246 12.73 -2.56 -21.82
CA VAL A 246 12.02 -1.32 -22.10
C VAL A 246 12.41 -0.81 -23.48
N THR A 247 11.42 -0.53 -24.32
CA THR A 247 11.61 -0.14 -25.73
C THR A 247 11.43 1.36 -25.96
N ASN A 248 10.67 2.04 -25.10
CA ASN A 248 10.37 3.47 -25.22
C ASN A 248 11.14 4.33 -24.21
N ASN A 249 11.05 5.63 -24.39
CA ASN A 249 11.45 6.60 -23.37
C ASN A 249 10.22 6.95 -22.53
N PRO A 250 10.11 6.48 -21.26
CA PRO A 250 8.95 6.72 -20.44
C PRO A 250 8.65 8.21 -20.19
N GLU A 251 9.67 9.04 -20.28
CA GLU A 251 9.59 10.50 -20.10
C GLU A 251 8.71 11.18 -21.15
N ASN A 252 8.74 10.68 -22.39
CA ASN A 252 7.98 11.27 -23.49
C ASN A 252 6.53 10.78 -23.51
N GLU A 253 6.31 9.51 -23.17
CA GLU A 253 5.02 8.83 -23.34
C GLU A 253 4.21 8.74 -22.06
N GLY A 254 4.84 8.95 -20.92
CA GLY A 254 4.20 8.82 -19.61
C GLY A 254 3.86 7.38 -19.20
N CYS A 255 4.29 6.39 -19.97
CA CYS A 255 4.13 4.95 -19.68
C CYS A 255 5.41 4.19 -20.03
N VAL A 256 5.54 2.99 -19.48
CA VAL A 256 6.64 2.08 -19.75
C VAL A 256 6.14 1.00 -20.69
N ASN A 257 6.68 0.97 -21.90
CA ASN A 257 6.43 -0.09 -22.86
C ASN A 257 7.66 -1.00 -22.91
N SER A 258 7.44 -2.28 -22.91
CA SER A 258 8.51 -3.27 -22.86
C SER A 258 8.14 -4.52 -23.64
N VAL A 259 9.15 -5.25 -24.07
CA VAL A 259 9.03 -6.55 -24.74
C VAL A 259 9.58 -7.62 -23.83
N LEU A 260 8.85 -8.71 -23.70
CA LEU A 260 9.25 -9.86 -22.91
C LEU A 260 10.48 -10.52 -23.54
N LEU A 261 11.46 -10.82 -22.71
CA LEU A 261 12.62 -11.65 -23.08
C LEU A 261 12.25 -13.11 -22.89
N ILE A 262 12.23 -13.86 -23.98
CA ILE A 262 11.85 -15.28 -24.00
C ILE A 262 13.09 -16.14 -23.92
#